data_80adfa13712031b5ef8f913d12edcf09
#
_entry.id   80adfa13712031b5ef8f913d12edcf09
#
_cell.length_a   1.000
_cell.length_b   1.000
_cell.length_c   1.000
_cell.angle_alpha   90.00
_cell.angle_beta   90.00
_cell.angle_gamma   90.00
#
_symmetry.space_group_name_H-M   'P 1'
#
loop_
_entity.id
_entity.type
_entity.pdbx_description
1 polymer ?
#
loop_
_entity_poly.entity_id
_entity_poly.type
_entity_poly.pdbx_seq_one_letter_code
_entity_poly.pdbx_strand_id
1 'polypeptide(L)'
;MPRLSQTLTQKQKLAPRQVLQARLLQLNTVNLEQTILKELEQNPILEQIEPEDYEDKSMAEEILEEVDAPVEDMYTDESSYYLDQEKSEMPLPDKTSFIEGMISKVKDLGLSDFEQDIAEEILWNTNERGYLDTDLVLIADSFELNEEDIEPILSVVQRLEPKGLGSRDLQECLTIQLEDEKDSIAFNIITKYFDDFMHKRYDKIKSKLKCDKEQLQVAVEHISSLNPRPGEGYADNFQTVIPDLIVREDGEDWLITTNDGGVPELRISKLYTEGLNNGEYTGKAKSFVREKMDSANWFIEAVKQRRITMVNVMRAIIKYQPEWFSGNMNHLRPLKLQDIAEEINMDISTISRSTRGKFVDTPYGVFELKYYFTDAIDLGDGRVLGTFVLKKELQNIINSENKQSPFNDDTLVEKLNDRGYKLARRTVAKYRDQLGIPVARLRREI
;
A
#
# COMPACT_ATOMS: atom_id res chain seq x y z
N MET A 1 -44.24 43.94 -9.49
CA MET A 1 -44.68 42.53 -9.56
C MET A 1 -43.45 41.65 -9.41
N PRO A 2 -43.32 40.83 -8.36
CA PRO A 2 -42.19 39.94 -8.19
C PRO A 2 -42.34 38.74 -9.14
N ARG A 3 -41.30 38.50 -9.97
CA ARG A 3 -41.22 37.31 -10.82
C ARG A 3 -40.76 36.13 -9.94
N LEU A 4 -41.64 35.16 -9.71
CA LEU A 4 -41.32 33.86 -9.16
C LEU A 4 -40.50 33.06 -10.22
N SER A 5 -39.20 32.89 -10.03
CA SER A 5 -38.41 31.97 -10.77
C SER A 5 -38.40 30.61 -10.03
N GLN A 6 -39.16 29.65 -10.55
CA GLN A 6 -39.17 28.28 -10.07
C GLN A 6 -37.96 27.53 -10.67
N THR A 7 -36.91 27.40 -9.88
CA THR A 7 -35.76 26.53 -10.25
C THR A 7 -36.12 25.09 -9.90
N LEU A 8 -36.51 24.30 -10.91
CA LEU A 8 -36.65 22.85 -10.80
C LEU A 8 -35.27 22.22 -10.66
N THR A 9 -34.84 21.98 -9.44
CA THR A 9 -33.68 21.13 -9.17
C THR A 9 -34.10 19.65 -9.27
N GLN A 10 -33.87 19.06 -10.41
CA GLN A 10 -34.08 17.62 -10.63
C GLN A 10 -33.02 16.84 -9.85
N LYS A 11 -33.33 16.40 -8.64
CA LYS A 11 -32.50 15.45 -7.90
C LYS A 11 -32.68 14.07 -8.55
N GLN A 12 -31.77 13.67 -9.41
CA GLN A 12 -31.68 12.29 -9.86
C GLN A 12 -31.32 11.41 -8.65
N LYS A 13 -32.31 10.65 -8.16
CA LYS A 13 -32.05 9.55 -7.23
C LYS A 13 -31.56 8.37 -8.05
N LEU A 14 -30.27 8.06 -7.97
CA LEU A 14 -29.71 6.83 -8.53
C LEU A 14 -30.51 5.63 -8.01
N ALA A 15 -30.84 4.70 -8.89
CA ALA A 15 -31.53 3.47 -8.47
C ALA A 15 -30.63 2.72 -7.45
N PRO A 16 -31.19 2.16 -6.37
CA PRO A 16 -30.42 1.46 -5.32
C PRO A 16 -29.44 0.44 -5.90
N ARG A 17 -29.78 -0.15 -6.99
CA ARG A 17 -28.96 -1.09 -7.80
C ARG A 17 -27.66 -0.49 -8.29
N GLN A 18 -27.71 0.67 -8.91
CA GLN A 18 -26.52 1.35 -9.44
C GLN A 18 -25.57 1.80 -8.31
N VAL A 19 -26.16 2.16 -7.16
CA VAL A 19 -25.37 2.51 -5.97
C VAL A 19 -24.62 1.31 -5.43
N LEU A 20 -25.28 0.13 -5.33
CA LEU A 20 -24.64 -1.11 -4.88
C LEU A 20 -23.53 -1.53 -5.84
N GLN A 21 -23.80 -1.56 -7.15
CA GLN A 21 -22.81 -1.91 -8.16
C GLN A 21 -21.59 -0.97 -8.12
N ALA A 22 -21.82 0.34 -8.02
CA ALA A 22 -20.76 1.33 -7.90
C ALA A 22 -19.93 1.15 -6.60
N ARG A 23 -20.58 0.76 -5.49
CA ARG A 23 -19.92 0.47 -4.22
C ARG A 23 -19.07 -0.79 -4.31
N LEU A 24 -19.59 -1.88 -4.87
CA LEU A 24 -18.85 -3.14 -5.04
C LEU A 24 -17.63 -2.97 -5.95
N LEU A 25 -17.71 -2.12 -6.98
CA LEU A 25 -16.56 -1.81 -7.85
C LEU A 25 -15.42 -1.10 -7.10
N GLN A 26 -15.70 -0.35 -6.03
CA GLN A 26 -14.67 0.38 -5.26
C GLN A 26 -13.93 -0.51 -4.25
N LEU A 27 -14.57 -1.59 -3.79
CA LEU A 27 -13.98 -2.45 -2.77
C LEU A 27 -12.76 -3.20 -3.31
N ASN A 28 -11.72 -3.39 -2.49
CA ASN A 28 -10.65 -4.36 -2.75
C ASN A 28 -11.13 -5.77 -2.38
N THR A 29 -10.34 -6.79 -2.69
CA THR A 29 -10.71 -8.20 -2.47
C THR A 29 -11.07 -8.49 -1.02
N VAL A 30 -10.29 -8.01 -0.04
CA VAL A 30 -10.53 -8.22 1.39
C VAL A 30 -11.86 -7.58 1.85
N ASN A 31 -12.11 -6.33 1.46
CA ASN A 31 -13.34 -5.64 1.82
C ASN A 31 -14.58 -6.23 1.09
N LEU A 32 -14.38 -6.80 -0.11
CA LEU A 32 -15.42 -7.52 -0.83
C LEU A 32 -15.83 -8.76 -0.06
N GLU A 33 -14.88 -9.57 0.38
CA GLU A 33 -15.11 -10.77 1.21
C GLU A 33 -15.93 -10.43 2.47
N GLN A 34 -15.50 -9.42 3.22
CA GLN A 34 -16.26 -8.96 4.39
C GLN A 34 -17.68 -8.48 4.05
N THR A 35 -17.86 -7.86 2.88
CA THR A 35 -19.18 -7.40 2.44
C THR A 35 -20.08 -8.58 2.05
N ILE A 36 -19.52 -9.60 1.43
CA ILE A 36 -20.22 -10.85 1.09
C ILE A 36 -20.65 -11.58 2.35
N LEU A 37 -19.77 -11.74 3.33
CA LEU A 37 -20.08 -12.37 4.61
C LEU A 37 -21.24 -11.63 5.33
N LYS A 38 -21.22 -10.31 5.35
CA LYS A 38 -22.32 -9.51 5.92
C LYS A 38 -23.64 -9.70 5.17
N GLU A 39 -23.60 -9.81 3.84
CA GLU A 39 -24.83 -10.04 3.07
C GLU A 39 -25.35 -11.46 3.27
N LEU A 40 -24.50 -12.47 3.43
CA LEU A 40 -24.89 -13.83 3.81
C LEU A 40 -25.61 -13.88 5.16
N GLU A 41 -25.13 -13.10 6.16
CA GLU A 41 -25.79 -12.99 7.45
C GLU A 41 -27.18 -12.30 7.38
N GLN A 42 -27.31 -11.28 6.48
CA GLN A 42 -28.53 -10.49 6.34
C GLN A 42 -29.59 -11.12 5.44
N ASN A 43 -29.18 -11.99 4.52
CA ASN A 43 -30.07 -12.58 3.54
C ASN A 43 -30.05 -14.11 3.60
N PRO A 44 -31.02 -14.73 4.29
CA PRO A 44 -31.06 -16.19 4.48
C PRO A 44 -31.29 -16.99 3.20
N ILE A 45 -31.53 -16.33 2.06
CA ILE A 45 -31.73 -16.97 0.75
C ILE A 45 -30.42 -17.16 0.01
N LEU A 46 -29.36 -16.41 0.40
CA LEU A 46 -28.02 -16.60 -0.12
C LEU A 46 -27.33 -17.76 0.61
N GLU A 47 -26.73 -18.64 -0.16
CA GLU A 47 -25.90 -19.75 0.34
C GLU A 47 -24.52 -19.67 -0.30
N GLN A 48 -23.52 -20.10 0.45
CA GLN A 48 -22.18 -20.34 -0.06
C GLN A 48 -22.14 -21.74 -0.67
N ILE A 49 -21.47 -21.90 -1.80
CA ILE A 49 -21.19 -23.21 -2.39
C ILE A 49 -19.97 -23.76 -1.65
N GLU A 50 -20.15 -24.91 -0.97
CA GLU A 50 -19.04 -25.63 -0.33
C GLU A 50 -18.23 -26.40 -1.37
N PRO A 51 -16.92 -26.62 -1.14
CA PRO A 51 -16.06 -27.35 -2.09
C PRO A 51 -16.56 -28.76 -2.44
N GLU A 52 -17.25 -29.44 -1.51
CA GLU A 52 -17.82 -30.74 -1.71
C GLU A 52 -18.90 -30.79 -2.81
N ASP A 53 -19.60 -29.69 -3.08
CA ASP A 53 -20.60 -29.57 -4.15
C ASP A 53 -19.97 -29.54 -5.57
N TYR A 54 -18.64 -29.42 -5.69
CA TYR A 54 -17.94 -29.47 -6.98
C TYR A 54 -17.60 -30.89 -7.43
N GLU A 55 -17.34 -31.79 -6.48
CA GLU A 55 -17.02 -33.20 -6.80
C GLU A 55 -18.22 -33.94 -7.42
N ASP A 56 -19.45 -33.63 -6.96
CA ASP A 56 -20.67 -34.22 -7.51
C ASP A 56 -20.97 -33.76 -8.96
N LYS A 57 -20.50 -32.59 -9.38
CA LYS A 57 -20.72 -32.14 -10.78
C LYS A 57 -19.66 -32.67 -11.74
N SER A 58 -18.39 -32.76 -11.30
CA SER A 58 -17.35 -33.35 -12.13
C SER A 58 -17.57 -34.81 -12.37
N MET A 59 -18.00 -35.57 -11.35
CA MET A 59 -18.39 -36.98 -11.51
C MET A 59 -19.63 -37.19 -12.41
N ALA A 60 -20.60 -36.23 -12.40
CA ALA A 60 -21.79 -36.36 -13.25
C ALA A 60 -21.50 -36.01 -14.73
N GLU A 61 -20.49 -35.19 -15.02
CA GLU A 61 -20.06 -34.92 -16.39
C GLU A 61 -19.08 -35.98 -16.91
N GLU A 62 -18.20 -36.55 -16.08
CA GLU A 62 -17.31 -37.66 -16.46
C GLU A 62 -18.09 -38.96 -16.75
N ILE A 63 -19.20 -39.24 -16.07
CA ILE A 63 -20.04 -40.44 -16.32
C ILE A 63 -20.73 -40.38 -17.70
N LEU A 64 -20.85 -39.22 -18.32
CA LEU A 64 -21.46 -39.05 -19.65
C LEU A 64 -20.45 -39.17 -20.81
N GLU A 65 -19.15 -39.16 -20.58
CA GLU A 65 -18.10 -39.33 -21.61
C GLU A 65 -17.42 -40.70 -21.62
N GLU A 66 -17.64 -41.58 -20.62
CA GLU A 66 -17.09 -42.95 -20.60
C GLU A 66 -18.01 -44.02 -21.18
N VAL A 67 -18.26 -43.93 -22.48
CA VAL A 67 -18.65 -45.13 -23.24
C VAL A 67 -17.79 -45.15 -24.52
N ASP A 68 -16.68 -45.82 -24.45
CA ASP A 68 -15.82 -46.40 -25.46
C ASP A 68 -14.33 -46.06 -25.32
N ALA A 69 -13.61 -46.78 -24.46
CA ALA A 69 -12.19 -47.03 -24.62
C ALA A 69 -11.76 -48.32 -23.90
N PRO A 70 -10.92 -49.18 -24.53
CA PRO A 70 -10.53 -50.46 -23.98
C PRO A 70 -9.50 -50.33 -22.85
N VAL A 71 -9.69 -51.16 -21.85
CA VAL A 71 -8.85 -51.36 -20.69
C VAL A 71 -7.51 -51.94 -21.14
N GLU A 72 -6.41 -51.17 -20.96
CA GLU A 72 -5.05 -51.69 -20.71
C GLU A 72 -4.15 -50.50 -20.29
N ASP A 73 -3.82 -50.46 -19.05
CA ASP A 73 -2.51 -50.38 -18.41
C ASP A 73 -2.58 -49.78 -17.02
N MET A 74 -2.38 -50.68 -16.10
CA MET A 74 -2.26 -50.47 -14.66
C MET A 74 -0.94 -49.78 -14.38
N TYR A 75 -0.98 -48.46 -14.19
CA TYR A 75 0.11 -47.72 -13.50
C TYR A 75 -0.33 -47.49 -12.06
N THR A 76 0.39 -48.14 -11.16
CA THR A 76 0.33 -47.87 -9.71
C THR A 76 0.76 -46.44 -9.45
N ASP A 77 -0.19 -45.65 -9.04
CA ASP A 77 0.03 -44.25 -8.67
C ASP A 77 0.76 -44.20 -7.31
N GLU A 78 2.08 -43.92 -7.38
CA GLU A 78 2.91 -43.61 -6.20
C GLU A 78 2.65 -42.22 -5.62
N SER A 79 1.70 -41.45 -6.15
CA SER A 79 1.44 -40.07 -5.71
C SER A 79 0.56 -40.00 -4.45
N SER A 80 -0.12 -41.10 -4.08
CA SER A 80 -0.98 -41.09 -2.88
C SER A 80 -0.19 -41.21 -1.55
N TYR A 81 1.12 -41.47 -1.61
CA TYR A 81 1.95 -41.62 -0.41
C TYR A 81 2.36 -40.27 0.26
N TYR A 82 2.08 -39.13 -0.38
CA TYR A 82 2.47 -37.82 0.13
C TYR A 82 1.31 -37.02 0.78
N LEU A 83 0.10 -37.58 0.81
CA LEU A 83 -1.08 -36.87 1.34
C LEU A 83 -1.37 -37.13 2.83
N ASP A 84 -0.70 -38.10 3.46
CA ASP A 84 -0.91 -38.46 4.88
C ASP A 84 0.29 -38.15 5.80
N GLN A 85 1.16 -37.25 5.43
CA GLN A 85 1.95 -36.57 6.45
C GLN A 85 1.06 -35.49 7.06
N GLU A 86 0.48 -35.79 8.23
CA GLU A 86 0.12 -34.76 9.19
C GLU A 86 1.23 -33.71 9.14
N LYS A 87 0.95 -32.55 8.54
CA LYS A 87 1.79 -31.37 8.71
C LYS A 87 1.80 -31.15 10.21
N SER A 88 2.80 -31.68 10.91
CA SER A 88 3.11 -31.19 12.22
C SER A 88 3.29 -29.70 12.02
N GLU A 89 2.30 -28.93 12.47
CA GLU A 89 2.42 -27.49 12.55
C GLU A 89 3.71 -27.27 13.35
N MET A 90 4.80 -26.95 12.64
CA MET A 90 5.96 -26.41 13.32
C MET A 90 5.42 -25.22 14.10
N PRO A 91 5.53 -25.21 15.44
CA PRO A 91 5.15 -24.04 16.19
C PRO A 91 5.92 -22.88 15.60
N LEU A 92 5.20 -21.96 14.94
CA LEU A 92 5.76 -20.69 14.52
C LEU A 92 6.36 -20.11 15.79
N PRO A 93 7.66 -19.75 15.82
CA PRO A 93 8.22 -19.09 16.98
C PRO A 93 7.33 -17.88 17.26
N ASP A 94 6.84 -17.76 18.50
CA ASP A 94 6.11 -16.59 18.95
C ASP A 94 7.01 -15.38 18.63
N LYS A 95 6.66 -14.61 17.62
CA LYS A 95 7.37 -13.38 17.30
C LYS A 95 6.99 -12.38 18.38
N THR A 96 7.82 -12.32 19.42
CA THR A 96 7.72 -11.26 20.42
C THR A 96 7.79 -9.91 19.68
N SER A 97 6.84 -9.04 19.93
CA SER A 97 6.85 -7.71 19.33
C SER A 97 8.12 -6.98 19.78
N PHE A 98 8.61 -6.05 18.95
CA PHE A 98 9.81 -5.26 19.29
C PHE A 98 9.67 -4.62 20.68
N ILE A 99 8.49 -4.07 20.99
CA ILE A 99 8.19 -3.45 22.27
C ILE A 99 8.28 -4.47 23.42
N GLU A 100 7.73 -5.67 23.25
CA GLU A 100 7.84 -6.74 24.27
C GLU A 100 9.28 -7.17 24.50
N GLY A 101 10.10 -7.21 23.45
CA GLY A 101 11.53 -7.45 23.55
C GLY A 101 12.25 -6.35 24.34
N MET A 102 11.84 -5.09 24.17
CA MET A 102 12.40 -3.96 24.92
C MET A 102 11.95 -3.97 26.39
N ILE A 103 10.69 -4.30 26.66
CA ILE A 103 10.17 -4.48 28.02
C ILE A 103 10.97 -5.57 28.77
N SER A 104 11.29 -6.67 28.09
CA SER A 104 12.14 -7.71 28.67
C SER A 104 13.51 -7.18 29.07
N LYS A 105 14.14 -6.36 28.20
CA LYS A 105 15.44 -5.71 28.54
C LYS A 105 15.34 -4.74 29.71
N VAL A 106 14.22 -4.01 29.85
CA VAL A 106 13.98 -3.11 30.98
C VAL A 106 13.93 -3.91 32.30
N LYS A 107 13.29 -5.09 32.31
CA LYS A 107 13.24 -5.97 33.49
C LYS A 107 14.62 -6.49 33.92
N ASP A 108 15.52 -6.68 32.97
CA ASP A 108 16.89 -7.12 33.21
C ASP A 108 17.78 -6.02 33.84
N LEU A 109 17.38 -4.75 33.81
CA LEU A 109 18.15 -3.62 34.34
C LEU A 109 18.11 -3.52 35.87
N GLY A 110 17.24 -4.29 36.54
CA GLY A 110 17.14 -4.30 38.01
C GLY A 110 16.54 -3.02 38.61
N LEU A 111 15.68 -2.32 37.88
CA LEU A 111 14.85 -1.20 38.33
C LEU A 111 13.81 -1.70 39.35
N SER A 112 13.30 -0.80 40.20
CA SER A 112 12.17 -1.12 41.06
C SER A 112 10.92 -1.41 40.24
N ASP A 113 9.97 -2.21 40.77
CA ASP A 113 8.74 -2.57 40.05
C ASP A 113 7.99 -1.34 39.57
N PHE A 114 7.96 -0.27 40.37
CA PHE A 114 7.32 1.00 39.99
C PHE A 114 8.03 1.74 38.83
N GLU A 115 9.38 1.72 38.83
CA GLU A 115 10.16 2.31 37.73
C GLU A 115 10.05 1.49 36.44
N GLN A 116 9.87 0.17 36.57
CA GLN A 116 9.61 -0.70 35.42
C GLN A 116 8.27 -0.39 34.80
N ASP A 117 7.20 -0.19 35.59
CA ASP A 117 5.88 0.17 35.10
C ASP A 117 5.92 1.50 34.33
N ILE A 118 6.66 2.49 34.79
CA ILE A 118 6.86 3.77 34.13
C ILE A 118 7.63 3.59 32.81
N ALA A 119 8.71 2.79 32.84
CA ALA A 119 9.49 2.53 31.63
C ALA A 119 8.70 1.75 30.58
N GLU A 120 7.82 0.83 31.02
CA GLU A 120 6.90 0.11 30.13
C GLU A 120 5.89 1.06 29.49
N GLU A 121 5.30 1.98 30.26
CA GLU A 121 4.38 3.00 29.73
C GLU A 121 5.07 3.93 28.72
N ILE A 122 6.32 4.34 28.96
CA ILE A 122 7.12 5.11 28.01
C ILE A 122 7.30 4.33 26.71
N LEU A 123 7.62 3.04 26.76
CA LEU A 123 7.80 2.19 25.58
C LEU A 123 6.51 2.01 24.78
N TRP A 124 5.35 1.85 25.44
CA TRP A 124 4.05 1.76 24.78
C TRP A 124 3.63 3.07 24.09
N ASN A 125 4.10 4.21 24.60
CA ASN A 125 3.85 5.53 24.01
C ASN A 125 4.88 5.93 22.94
N THR A 126 5.75 5.02 22.50
CA THR A 126 6.66 5.25 21.37
C THR A 126 6.01 4.91 20.03
N ASN A 127 6.26 5.74 19.03
CA ASN A 127 5.77 5.51 17.66
C ASN A 127 6.66 4.49 16.91
N GLU A 128 6.24 4.10 15.70
CA GLU A 128 6.96 3.14 14.84
C GLU A 128 8.41 3.57 14.53
N ARG A 129 8.73 4.86 14.62
CA ARG A 129 10.08 5.41 14.39
C ARG A 129 10.96 5.36 15.65
N GLY A 130 10.37 5.06 16.81
CA GLY A 130 11.06 5.02 18.09
C GLY A 130 11.06 6.33 18.85
N TYR A 131 10.26 7.32 18.44
CA TYR A 131 10.10 8.59 19.15
C TYR A 131 8.90 8.53 20.09
N LEU A 132 8.99 9.28 21.20
CA LEU A 132 7.88 9.46 22.11
C LEU A 132 6.79 10.30 21.44
N ASP A 133 5.57 9.77 21.36
CA ASP A 133 4.44 10.43 20.71
C ASP A 133 3.59 11.26 21.69
N THR A 134 3.75 10.97 22.99
CA THR A 134 3.00 11.57 24.10
C THR A 134 3.90 12.48 24.91
N ASP A 135 3.39 13.64 25.33
CA ASP A 135 4.12 14.53 26.25
C ASP A 135 4.39 13.85 27.59
N LEU A 136 5.60 14.01 28.13
CA LEU A 136 5.99 13.44 29.44
C LEU A 136 5.06 13.84 30.58
N VAL A 137 4.47 15.02 30.51
CA VAL A 137 3.50 15.51 31.50
C VAL A 137 2.29 14.58 31.61
N LEU A 138 1.79 14.05 30.48
CA LEU A 138 0.65 13.13 30.47
C LEU A 138 1.01 11.76 31.09
N ILE A 139 2.24 11.31 30.88
CA ILE A 139 2.75 10.08 31.49
C ILE A 139 2.94 10.32 33.00
N ALA A 140 3.45 11.49 33.38
CA ALA A 140 3.62 11.89 34.77
C ALA A 140 2.28 11.93 35.53
N ASP A 141 1.26 12.53 34.92
CA ASP A 141 -0.08 12.61 35.48
C ASP A 141 -0.71 11.21 35.73
N SER A 142 -0.42 10.22 34.86
CA SER A 142 -0.95 8.85 35.03
C SER A 142 -0.38 8.11 36.23
N PHE A 143 0.82 8.49 36.69
CA PHE A 143 1.49 7.92 37.85
C PHE A 143 1.48 8.86 39.09
N GLU A 144 0.76 9.99 39.02
CA GLU A 144 0.72 11.02 40.07
C GLU A 144 2.12 11.57 40.43
N LEU A 145 3.03 11.66 39.44
CA LEU A 145 4.40 12.14 39.60
C LEU A 145 4.61 13.49 38.91
N ASN A 146 5.74 14.14 39.20
CA ASN A 146 6.20 15.28 38.45
C ASN A 146 7.07 14.82 37.25
N GLU A 147 7.15 15.67 36.20
CA GLU A 147 8.00 15.40 35.04
C GLU A 147 9.46 15.15 35.40
N GLU A 148 9.98 15.88 36.43
CA GLU A 148 11.36 15.76 36.93
C GLU A 148 11.68 14.36 37.49
N ASP A 149 10.67 13.63 37.98
CA ASP A 149 10.83 12.29 38.56
C ASP A 149 10.89 11.21 37.46
N ILE A 150 10.33 11.49 36.27
CA ILE A 150 10.31 10.56 35.11
C ILE A 150 11.55 10.72 34.23
N GLU A 151 12.14 11.91 34.14
CA GLU A 151 13.34 12.17 33.31
C GLU A 151 14.49 11.19 33.54
N PRO A 152 14.84 10.79 34.80
CA PRO A 152 15.87 9.78 35.03
C PRO A 152 15.53 8.41 34.40
N ILE A 153 14.25 8.00 34.48
CA ILE A 153 13.78 6.71 33.95
C ILE A 153 13.78 6.76 32.41
N LEU A 154 13.32 7.87 31.84
CA LEU A 154 13.42 8.10 30.40
C LEU A 154 14.86 8.00 29.88
N SER A 155 15.82 8.60 30.64
CA SER A 155 17.23 8.54 30.28
C SER A 155 17.79 7.11 30.31
N VAL A 156 17.27 6.24 31.17
CA VAL A 156 17.62 4.81 31.19
C VAL A 156 17.07 4.09 29.98
N VAL A 157 15.79 4.34 29.63
CA VAL A 157 15.14 3.76 28.43
C VAL A 157 15.87 4.20 27.15
N GLN A 158 16.26 5.46 27.06
CA GLN A 158 16.95 6.03 25.89
C GLN A 158 18.36 5.44 25.65
N ARG A 159 19.01 4.91 26.70
CA ARG A 159 20.32 4.25 26.59
C ARG A 159 20.26 2.77 26.26
N LEU A 160 19.08 2.18 26.24
CA LEU A 160 18.89 0.80 25.77
C LEU A 160 19.24 0.66 24.30
N GLU A 161 19.68 -0.54 23.89
CA GLU A 161 19.90 -0.85 22.48
C GLU A 161 18.57 -1.26 21.80
N PRO A 162 18.17 -0.49 20.77
CA PRO A 162 18.86 0.57 20.04
C PRO A 162 18.83 1.92 20.77
N LYS A 163 20.03 2.57 20.89
CA LYS A 163 20.17 3.87 21.57
C LYS A 163 19.30 4.95 20.94
N GLY A 164 18.66 5.75 21.78
CA GLY A 164 17.82 6.86 21.35
C GLY A 164 16.33 6.52 21.23
N LEU A 165 15.91 5.35 21.69
CA LEU A 165 14.49 4.98 21.78
C LEU A 165 13.78 5.85 22.84
N GLY A 166 12.56 6.31 22.54
CA GLY A 166 11.80 7.19 23.44
C GLY A 166 12.29 8.65 23.45
N SER A 167 13.14 9.06 22.49
CA SER A 167 13.54 10.46 22.35
C SER A 167 12.35 11.32 21.89
N ARG A 168 12.31 12.58 22.35
CA ARG A 168 11.29 13.57 21.96
C ARG A 168 11.48 14.08 20.54
N ASP A 169 12.76 14.33 20.17
CA ASP A 169 13.17 14.90 18.91
C ASP A 169 14.38 14.17 18.31
N LEU A 170 14.57 14.39 16.97
CA LEU A 170 15.73 13.87 16.25
C LEU A 170 17.05 14.34 16.84
N GLN A 171 17.12 15.60 17.32
CA GLN A 171 18.32 16.18 17.94
C GLN A 171 18.68 15.42 19.21
N GLU A 172 17.69 15.13 20.09
CA GLU A 172 17.88 14.37 21.31
C GLU A 172 18.37 12.94 20.99
N CYS A 173 17.71 12.25 20.05
CA CYS A 173 18.07 10.90 19.61
C CYS A 173 19.55 10.81 19.17
N LEU A 174 19.97 11.71 18.31
CA LEU A 174 21.35 11.73 17.81
C LEU A 174 22.36 12.15 18.92
N THR A 175 21.95 13.02 19.85
CA THR A 175 22.78 13.43 20.98
C THR A 175 23.06 12.26 21.90
N ILE A 176 22.05 11.41 22.18
CA ILE A 176 22.19 10.22 23.02
C ILE A 176 23.10 9.20 22.38
N GLN A 177 22.98 8.98 21.06
CA GLN A 177 23.87 8.06 20.34
C GLN A 177 25.34 8.49 20.37
N LEU A 178 25.61 9.80 20.46
CA LEU A 178 26.95 10.37 20.59
C LEU A 178 27.38 10.68 22.03
N GLU A 179 26.62 10.24 23.03
CA GLU A 179 26.91 10.53 24.44
C GLU A 179 28.30 10.02 24.87
N ASP A 180 28.75 8.93 24.29
CA ASP A 180 30.07 8.35 24.54
C ASP A 180 31.24 9.22 23.98
N GLU A 181 30.95 10.13 23.04
CA GLU A 181 31.91 10.95 22.31
C GLU A 181 31.67 12.46 22.49
N LYS A 182 31.45 12.92 23.71
CA LYS A 182 31.11 14.33 24.04
C LYS A 182 32.10 15.38 23.54
N ASP A 183 33.36 15.00 23.36
CA ASP A 183 34.41 15.90 22.85
C ASP A 183 34.49 15.92 21.31
N SER A 184 33.70 15.10 20.61
CA SER A 184 33.74 15.03 19.15
C SER A 184 33.14 16.27 18.48
N ILE A 185 33.64 16.59 17.30
CA ILE A 185 33.08 17.66 16.45
C ILE A 185 31.63 17.34 16.12
N ALA A 186 31.29 16.06 15.88
CA ALA A 186 29.94 15.59 15.60
C ALA A 186 28.97 15.92 16.75
N PHE A 187 29.33 15.65 18.00
CA PHE A 187 28.51 16.01 19.17
C PHE A 187 28.27 17.52 19.27
N ASN A 188 29.31 18.32 19.06
CA ASN A 188 29.18 19.79 19.09
C ASN A 188 28.29 20.32 17.94
N ILE A 189 28.31 19.70 16.78
CA ILE A 189 27.45 20.09 15.65
C ILE A 189 25.98 19.84 16.03
N ILE A 190 25.66 18.66 16.54
CA ILE A 190 24.29 18.28 16.88
C ILE A 190 23.76 19.10 18.07
N THR A 191 24.58 19.32 19.10
CA THR A 191 24.11 20.03 20.30
C THR A 191 23.97 21.53 20.07
N LYS A 192 24.93 22.17 19.38
CA LYS A 192 25.00 23.64 19.30
C LYS A 192 24.62 24.22 17.94
N TYR A 193 24.76 23.47 16.85
CA TYR A 193 24.65 23.97 15.47
C TYR A 193 23.70 23.11 14.63
N PHE A 194 22.73 22.44 15.26
CA PHE A 194 21.78 21.54 14.59
C PHE A 194 21.01 22.24 13.46
N ASP A 195 20.51 23.45 13.68
CA ASP A 195 19.80 24.24 12.64
C ASP A 195 20.67 24.57 11.43
N ASP A 196 21.94 24.96 11.66
CA ASP A 196 22.87 25.24 10.57
C ASP A 196 23.22 23.92 9.82
N PHE A 197 23.28 22.80 10.52
CA PHE A 197 23.50 21.46 9.94
C PHE A 197 22.30 21.01 9.10
N MET A 198 21.08 21.08 9.62
CA MET A 198 19.84 20.76 8.91
C MET A 198 19.71 21.55 7.60
N HIS A 199 20.17 22.79 7.59
CA HIS A 199 20.17 23.64 6.40
C HIS A 199 21.44 23.52 5.55
N LYS A 200 22.33 22.55 5.83
CA LYS A 200 23.61 22.34 5.14
C LYS A 200 24.46 23.59 5.00
N ARG A 201 24.53 24.45 6.06
CA ARG A 201 25.33 25.66 6.12
C ARG A 201 26.74 25.39 6.61
N TYR A 202 27.44 24.50 5.93
CA TYR A 202 28.75 23.99 6.34
C TYR A 202 29.80 25.07 6.53
N ASP A 203 29.80 26.15 5.70
CA ASP A 203 30.71 27.27 5.79
C ASP A 203 30.58 28.00 7.14
N LYS A 204 29.36 28.13 7.67
CA LYS A 204 29.12 28.74 8.99
C LYS A 204 29.58 27.83 10.12
N ILE A 205 29.31 26.54 10.03
CA ILE A 205 29.75 25.55 11.02
C ILE A 205 31.28 25.55 11.11
N LYS A 206 31.95 25.49 9.94
CA LYS A 206 33.42 25.57 9.85
C LYS A 206 33.99 26.80 10.54
N SER A 207 33.42 27.99 10.27
CA SER A 207 33.89 29.24 10.87
C SER A 207 33.70 29.30 12.40
N LYS A 208 32.59 28.73 12.91
CA LYS A 208 32.25 28.73 14.34
C LYS A 208 33.07 27.70 15.15
N LEU A 209 33.25 26.49 14.58
CA LEU A 209 34.00 25.41 15.24
C LEU A 209 35.51 25.50 14.98
N LYS A 210 35.96 26.41 14.08
CA LYS A 210 37.37 26.54 13.68
C LYS A 210 38.02 25.23 13.26
N CYS A 211 37.23 24.34 12.63
CA CYS A 211 37.69 23.02 12.15
C CYS A 211 38.11 23.08 10.68
N ASP A 212 38.93 22.14 10.27
CA ASP A 212 39.29 21.99 8.87
C ASP A 212 38.20 21.32 8.05
N LYS A 213 38.25 21.42 6.71
CA LYS A 213 37.26 20.82 5.81
C LYS A 213 37.20 19.29 5.96
N GLU A 214 38.36 18.66 6.08
CA GLU A 214 38.47 17.19 6.24
C GLU A 214 37.87 16.72 7.57
N GLN A 215 38.12 17.44 8.64
CA GLN A 215 37.54 17.18 9.97
C GLN A 215 36.02 17.32 9.98
N LEU A 216 35.51 18.34 9.27
CA LEU A 216 34.08 18.54 9.14
C LEU A 216 33.41 17.39 8.32
N GLN A 217 34.10 16.95 7.25
CA GLN A 217 33.62 15.85 6.42
C GLN A 217 33.52 14.56 7.22
N VAL A 218 34.55 14.19 7.98
CA VAL A 218 34.55 13.01 8.86
C VAL A 218 33.42 13.11 9.88
N ALA A 219 33.21 14.28 10.50
CA ALA A 219 32.11 14.47 11.44
C ALA A 219 30.74 14.30 10.81
N VAL A 220 30.55 14.78 9.57
CA VAL A 220 29.28 14.64 8.84
C VAL A 220 29.06 13.18 8.41
N GLU A 221 30.10 12.48 7.97
CA GLU A 221 30.03 11.05 7.67
C GLU A 221 29.66 10.23 8.92
N HIS A 222 30.26 10.58 10.06
CA HIS A 222 29.92 9.93 11.34
C HIS A 222 28.44 10.18 11.72
N ILE A 223 27.95 11.44 11.63
CA ILE A 223 26.53 11.75 11.88
C ILE A 223 25.62 10.98 10.91
N SER A 224 26.01 10.85 9.63
CA SER A 224 25.23 10.10 8.63
C SER A 224 25.16 8.60 8.91
N SER A 225 26.10 8.03 9.66
CA SER A 225 26.12 6.62 10.04
C SER A 225 25.23 6.30 11.23
N LEU A 226 24.79 7.32 11.99
CA LEU A 226 23.88 7.16 13.12
C LEU A 226 22.48 6.77 12.63
N ASN A 227 21.73 6.11 13.51
CA ASN A 227 20.36 5.70 13.22
C ASN A 227 19.35 6.79 13.61
N PRO A 228 18.74 7.51 12.64
CA PRO A 228 17.76 8.56 12.94
C PRO A 228 16.39 7.99 13.36
N ARG A 229 16.18 6.68 13.27
CA ARG A 229 14.89 6.04 13.56
C ARG A 229 15.12 4.70 14.25
N PRO A 230 15.35 4.71 15.54
CA PRO A 230 15.72 3.50 16.28
C PRO A 230 14.62 2.43 16.31
N GLY A 231 13.35 2.78 16.05
CA GLY A 231 12.24 1.84 15.95
C GLY A 231 12.07 1.19 14.57
N GLU A 232 12.66 1.76 13.51
CA GLU A 232 12.58 1.17 12.16
C GLU A 232 13.48 -0.06 12.03
N GLY A 233 13.01 -1.07 11.33
CA GLY A 233 13.71 -2.35 11.11
C GLY A 233 13.30 -3.46 12.07
N TYR A 234 12.59 -3.15 13.13
CA TYR A 234 12.01 -4.13 14.06
C TYR A 234 10.49 -4.26 13.91
N ALA A 235 9.83 -3.28 13.32
CA ALA A 235 8.43 -3.41 12.92
C ALA A 235 8.36 -4.31 11.68
N ASP A 236 7.81 -5.51 11.84
CA ASP A 236 7.46 -6.43 10.73
C ASP A 236 6.30 -5.84 9.89
N ASN A 237 6.42 -4.60 9.48
CA ASN A 237 5.48 -3.94 8.58
C ASN A 237 5.74 -4.36 7.13
N PHE A 238 5.78 -5.68 6.88
CA PHE A 238 5.50 -6.17 5.55
C PHE A 238 4.02 -5.85 5.25
N GLN A 239 3.77 -4.69 4.68
CA GLN A 239 2.48 -4.43 4.06
C GLN A 239 2.32 -5.42 2.90
N THR A 240 1.86 -6.61 3.22
CA THR A 240 1.51 -7.62 2.21
C THR A 240 0.31 -7.09 1.44
N VAL A 241 0.58 -6.61 0.25
CA VAL A 241 -0.49 -6.17 -0.66
C VAL A 241 -1.06 -7.41 -1.33
N ILE A 242 -2.34 -7.71 -1.06
CA ILE A 242 -3.05 -8.78 -1.76
C ILE A 242 -3.52 -8.21 -3.10
N PRO A 243 -3.03 -8.74 -4.25
CA PRO A 243 -3.44 -8.28 -5.56
C PRO A 243 -4.90 -8.67 -5.85
N ASP A 244 -5.64 -7.79 -6.52
CA ASP A 244 -7.02 -8.05 -6.96
C ASP A 244 -7.07 -8.80 -8.30
N LEU A 245 -6.04 -8.65 -9.13
CA LEU A 245 -5.91 -9.29 -10.43
C LEU A 245 -4.55 -10.00 -10.56
N ILE A 246 -4.55 -11.09 -11.30
CA ILE A 246 -3.35 -11.85 -11.64
C ILE A 246 -3.25 -11.91 -13.16
N VAL A 247 -2.08 -11.52 -13.69
CA VAL A 247 -1.79 -11.53 -15.13
C VAL A 247 -0.58 -12.43 -15.34
N ARG A 248 -0.74 -13.43 -16.18
CA ARG A 248 0.31 -14.37 -16.57
C ARG A 248 0.44 -14.40 -18.09
N GLU A 249 1.63 -14.64 -18.57
CA GLU A 249 1.91 -14.83 -19.99
C GLU A 249 1.52 -16.26 -20.38
N ASP A 250 0.71 -16.38 -21.44
CA ASP A 250 0.27 -17.65 -22.01
C ASP A 250 0.56 -17.67 -23.52
N GLY A 251 1.79 -18.00 -23.85
CA GLY A 251 2.30 -17.99 -25.23
C GLY A 251 2.33 -16.59 -25.84
N GLU A 252 1.48 -16.31 -26.81
CA GLU A 252 1.34 -14.98 -27.45
C GLU A 252 0.28 -14.09 -26.77
N ASP A 253 -0.56 -14.67 -25.90
CA ASP A 253 -1.66 -14.01 -25.23
C ASP A 253 -1.40 -13.81 -23.72
N TRP A 254 -2.28 -13.04 -23.08
CA TRP A 254 -2.23 -12.76 -21.64
C TRP A 254 -3.44 -13.39 -20.95
N LEU A 255 -3.17 -14.32 -20.03
CA LEU A 255 -4.18 -14.87 -19.15
C LEU A 255 -4.43 -13.88 -17.99
N ILE A 256 -5.65 -13.36 -17.90
CA ILE A 256 -6.07 -12.41 -16.87
C ILE A 256 -7.11 -13.09 -15.99
N THR A 257 -6.80 -13.25 -14.73
CA THR A 257 -7.68 -13.82 -13.71
C THR A 257 -7.89 -12.85 -12.56
N THR A 258 -9.06 -12.91 -11.93
CA THR A 258 -9.32 -12.21 -10.67
C THR A 258 -8.80 -13.07 -9.52
N ASN A 259 -8.22 -12.44 -8.51
CA ASN A 259 -7.81 -13.14 -7.29
C ASN A 259 -9.02 -13.28 -6.36
N ASP A 260 -9.74 -14.36 -6.53
CA ASP A 260 -10.96 -14.65 -5.77
C ASP A 260 -10.74 -15.65 -4.64
N GLY A 261 -9.47 -15.89 -4.24
CA GLY A 261 -9.10 -16.96 -3.30
C GLY A 261 -9.77 -16.92 -1.91
N GLY A 262 -10.29 -15.75 -1.49
CA GLY A 262 -11.05 -15.59 -0.25
C GLY A 262 -12.54 -15.31 -0.47
N VAL A 263 -13.00 -15.22 -1.73
CA VAL A 263 -14.38 -14.86 -2.06
C VAL A 263 -15.20 -16.13 -2.30
N PRO A 264 -16.16 -16.47 -1.41
CA PRO A 264 -16.98 -17.66 -1.60
C PRO A 264 -17.89 -17.52 -2.83
N GLU A 265 -18.07 -18.59 -3.57
CA GLU A 265 -19.08 -18.62 -4.62
C GLU A 265 -20.49 -18.66 -4.02
N LEU A 266 -21.36 -17.79 -4.55
CA LEU A 266 -22.70 -17.56 -4.03
C LEU A 266 -23.74 -18.25 -4.91
N ARG A 267 -24.70 -18.92 -4.24
CA ARG A 267 -25.90 -19.45 -4.89
C ARG A 267 -27.16 -19.01 -4.15
N ILE A 268 -28.29 -19.12 -4.84
CA ILE A 268 -29.59 -18.99 -4.21
C ILE A 268 -30.00 -20.36 -3.66
N SER A 269 -30.49 -20.39 -2.44
CA SER A 269 -31.00 -21.60 -1.80
C SER A 269 -32.11 -22.28 -2.61
N LYS A 270 -31.91 -23.55 -2.93
CA LYS A 270 -32.88 -24.35 -3.67
C LYS A 270 -34.18 -24.48 -2.90
N LEU A 271 -34.12 -24.60 -1.56
CA LEU A 271 -35.28 -24.76 -0.69
C LEU A 271 -36.29 -23.62 -0.85
N TYR A 272 -35.80 -22.35 -0.83
CA TYR A 272 -36.67 -21.18 -1.00
C TYR A 272 -37.21 -21.05 -2.41
N THR A 273 -36.45 -21.46 -3.42
CA THR A 273 -36.86 -21.44 -4.82
C THR A 273 -37.97 -22.46 -5.08
N GLU A 274 -37.83 -23.68 -4.57
CA GLU A 274 -38.82 -24.75 -4.69
C GLU A 274 -40.09 -24.43 -3.89
N GLY A 275 -39.95 -23.97 -2.65
CA GLY A 275 -41.08 -23.56 -1.81
C GLY A 275 -41.91 -22.41 -2.41
N LEU A 276 -41.26 -21.50 -3.15
CA LEU A 276 -41.95 -20.43 -3.86
C LEU A 276 -42.70 -20.92 -5.10
N ASN A 277 -42.12 -21.90 -5.81
CA ASN A 277 -42.74 -22.56 -6.99
C ASN A 277 -43.88 -23.48 -6.57
N ASN A 278 -43.74 -24.20 -5.47
CA ASN A 278 -44.77 -25.12 -4.95
C ASN A 278 -45.93 -24.38 -4.24
N GLY A 279 -45.82 -23.07 -4.08
CA GLY A 279 -46.91 -22.27 -3.49
C GLY A 279 -47.02 -22.39 -1.97
N GLU A 280 -45.98 -22.82 -1.27
CA GLU A 280 -45.97 -23.01 0.20
C GLU A 280 -46.05 -21.67 0.94
N TYR A 281 -45.58 -20.58 0.33
CA TYR A 281 -45.62 -19.24 0.91
C TYR A 281 -46.86 -18.49 0.48
N THR A 282 -47.60 -17.94 1.45
CA THR A 282 -48.81 -17.17 1.21
C THR A 282 -48.70 -15.72 1.76
N GLY A 283 -49.39 -14.78 1.13
CA GLY A 283 -49.57 -13.41 1.63
C GLY A 283 -48.22 -12.67 1.81
N LYS A 284 -47.95 -12.16 3.01
CA LYS A 284 -46.77 -11.35 3.35
C LYS A 284 -45.49 -12.16 3.29
N ALA A 285 -45.52 -13.44 3.60
CA ALA A 285 -44.36 -14.33 3.52
C ALA A 285 -43.84 -14.46 2.07
N LYS A 286 -44.77 -14.59 1.11
CA LYS A 286 -44.44 -14.69 -0.31
C LYS A 286 -43.76 -13.38 -0.83
N SER A 287 -44.30 -12.23 -0.43
CA SER A 287 -43.71 -10.93 -0.84
C SER A 287 -42.32 -10.74 -0.24
N PHE A 288 -42.10 -11.13 1.02
CA PHE A 288 -40.80 -11.05 1.68
C PHE A 288 -39.75 -11.96 1.03
N VAL A 289 -40.09 -13.26 0.80
CA VAL A 289 -39.17 -14.19 0.15
C VAL A 289 -38.83 -13.71 -1.27
N ARG A 290 -39.80 -13.20 -2.03
CA ARG A 290 -39.54 -12.66 -3.36
C ARG A 290 -38.60 -11.45 -3.34
N GLU A 291 -38.82 -10.50 -2.42
CA GLU A 291 -37.95 -9.32 -2.26
C GLU A 291 -36.51 -9.72 -1.89
N LYS A 292 -36.36 -10.67 -0.97
CA LYS A 292 -35.04 -11.17 -0.58
C LYS A 292 -34.36 -11.97 -1.70
N MET A 293 -35.10 -12.73 -2.48
CA MET A 293 -34.61 -13.45 -3.66
C MET A 293 -34.15 -12.47 -4.76
N ASP A 294 -34.93 -11.42 -5.01
CA ASP A 294 -34.55 -10.39 -5.98
C ASP A 294 -33.28 -9.65 -5.52
N SER A 295 -33.11 -9.38 -4.23
CA SER A 295 -31.90 -8.81 -3.64
C SER A 295 -30.70 -9.72 -3.79
N ALA A 296 -30.88 -11.03 -3.51
CA ALA A 296 -29.83 -12.04 -3.66
C ALA A 296 -29.34 -12.17 -5.11
N ASN A 297 -30.27 -12.30 -6.07
CA ASN A 297 -29.96 -12.36 -7.49
C ASN A 297 -29.12 -11.15 -7.93
N TRP A 298 -29.53 -9.99 -7.47
CA TRP A 298 -28.87 -8.72 -7.78
C TRP A 298 -27.47 -8.63 -7.23
N PHE A 299 -27.26 -9.10 -5.99
CA PHE A 299 -25.96 -9.11 -5.37
C PHE A 299 -25.02 -10.05 -6.13
N ILE A 300 -25.46 -11.25 -6.47
CA ILE A 300 -24.69 -12.22 -7.27
C ILE A 300 -24.33 -11.61 -8.65
N GLU A 301 -25.32 -10.99 -9.31
CA GLU A 301 -25.11 -10.35 -10.61
C GLU A 301 -24.08 -9.20 -10.51
N ALA A 302 -24.15 -8.38 -9.45
CA ALA A 302 -23.24 -7.28 -9.25
C ALA A 302 -21.79 -7.74 -8.97
N VAL A 303 -21.60 -8.84 -8.23
CA VAL A 303 -20.30 -9.47 -8.00
C VAL A 303 -19.72 -10.01 -9.32
N LYS A 304 -20.53 -10.73 -10.12
CA LYS A 304 -20.13 -11.22 -11.43
C LYS A 304 -19.74 -10.07 -12.38
N GLN A 305 -20.56 -9.03 -12.42
CA GLN A 305 -20.31 -7.87 -13.28
C GLN A 305 -19.03 -7.11 -12.86
N ARG A 306 -18.73 -7.03 -11.55
CA ARG A 306 -17.46 -6.49 -11.05
C ARG A 306 -16.27 -7.27 -11.63
N ARG A 307 -16.30 -8.60 -11.54
CA ARG A 307 -15.25 -9.49 -12.07
C ARG A 307 -15.03 -9.26 -13.56
N ILE A 308 -16.09 -9.29 -14.35
CA ILE A 308 -16.04 -9.04 -15.80
C ILE A 308 -15.48 -7.64 -16.12
N THR A 309 -15.91 -6.63 -15.38
CA THR A 309 -15.43 -5.25 -15.57
C THR A 309 -13.94 -5.13 -15.30
N MET A 310 -13.44 -5.72 -14.22
CA MET A 310 -12.01 -5.68 -13.85
C MET A 310 -11.13 -6.39 -14.89
N VAL A 311 -11.56 -7.56 -15.37
CA VAL A 311 -10.85 -8.30 -16.43
C VAL A 311 -10.83 -7.50 -17.75
N ASN A 312 -11.95 -6.89 -18.12
CA ASN A 312 -12.02 -6.09 -19.36
C ASN A 312 -11.15 -4.82 -19.27
N VAL A 313 -11.13 -4.15 -18.11
CA VAL A 313 -10.25 -3.00 -17.86
C VAL A 313 -8.78 -3.42 -18.01
N MET A 314 -8.40 -4.55 -17.39
CA MET A 314 -7.02 -5.03 -17.49
C MET A 314 -6.64 -5.42 -18.92
N ARG A 315 -7.54 -6.08 -19.64
CA ARG A 315 -7.33 -6.44 -21.06
C ARG A 315 -7.14 -5.19 -21.93
N ALA A 316 -7.92 -4.15 -21.71
CA ALA A 316 -7.75 -2.89 -22.40
C ALA A 316 -6.40 -2.21 -22.04
N ILE A 317 -5.99 -2.22 -20.77
CA ILE A 317 -4.68 -1.70 -20.35
C ILE A 317 -3.55 -2.42 -21.09
N ILE A 318 -3.56 -3.75 -21.14
CA ILE A 318 -2.55 -4.56 -21.86
C ILE A 318 -2.50 -4.16 -23.33
N LYS A 319 -3.66 -4.01 -23.99
CA LYS A 319 -3.76 -3.61 -25.40
C LYS A 319 -3.12 -2.24 -25.67
N TYR A 320 -3.27 -1.27 -24.75
CA TYR A 320 -2.69 0.07 -24.89
C TYR A 320 -1.23 0.17 -24.47
N GLN A 321 -0.74 -0.76 -23.62
CA GLN A 321 0.63 -0.78 -23.10
C GLN A 321 1.46 -2.01 -23.52
N PRO A 322 1.48 -2.38 -24.82
CA PRO A 322 2.14 -3.62 -25.27
C PRO A 322 3.64 -3.62 -24.99
N GLU A 323 4.31 -2.48 -25.08
CA GLU A 323 5.76 -2.37 -24.85
C GLU A 323 6.13 -2.62 -23.39
N TRP A 324 5.30 -2.18 -22.47
CA TRP A 324 5.50 -2.42 -21.04
C TRP A 324 5.35 -3.91 -20.73
N PHE A 325 4.31 -4.55 -21.25
CA PHE A 325 4.05 -5.98 -21.03
C PHE A 325 5.02 -6.91 -21.80
N SER A 326 5.73 -6.41 -22.81
CA SER A 326 6.83 -7.16 -23.44
C SER A 326 8.18 -7.05 -22.70
N GLY A 327 8.19 -6.55 -21.46
CA GLY A 327 9.38 -6.48 -20.59
C GLY A 327 10.06 -5.11 -20.55
N ASN A 328 9.61 -4.14 -21.35
CA ASN A 328 10.20 -2.80 -21.36
C ASN A 328 9.51 -1.86 -20.39
N MET A 329 9.70 -2.10 -19.08
CA MET A 329 9.06 -1.35 -17.99
C MET A 329 9.28 0.18 -18.04
N ASN A 330 10.21 0.65 -18.87
CA ASN A 330 10.53 2.06 -19.00
C ASN A 330 9.65 2.79 -20.01
N HIS A 331 8.91 2.05 -20.85
CA HIS A 331 8.11 2.58 -21.93
C HIS A 331 6.61 2.48 -21.61
N LEU A 332 6.14 3.37 -20.72
CA LEU A 332 4.71 3.59 -20.51
C LEU A 332 4.21 4.64 -21.50
N ARG A 333 3.28 4.26 -22.37
CA ARG A 333 2.57 5.18 -23.24
C ARG A 333 1.57 6.01 -22.43
N PRO A 334 1.36 7.29 -22.80
CA PRO A 334 0.30 8.07 -22.17
C PRO A 334 -1.05 7.39 -22.37
N LEU A 335 -1.78 7.18 -21.28
CA LEU A 335 -3.08 6.51 -21.28
C LEU A 335 -4.01 7.24 -20.31
N LYS A 336 -5.15 7.68 -20.82
CA LYS A 336 -6.20 8.33 -20.02
C LYS A 336 -7.30 7.35 -19.67
N LEU A 337 -7.98 7.60 -18.56
CA LEU A 337 -9.17 6.83 -18.17
C LEU A 337 -10.27 6.87 -19.26
N GLN A 338 -10.32 7.97 -20.02
CA GLN A 338 -11.27 8.13 -21.11
C GLN A 338 -11.03 7.13 -22.24
N ASP A 339 -9.77 6.87 -22.61
CA ASP A 339 -9.41 5.96 -23.70
C ASP A 339 -9.90 4.54 -23.40
N ILE A 340 -9.74 4.10 -22.12
CA ILE A 340 -10.24 2.81 -21.65
C ILE A 340 -11.79 2.81 -21.60
N ALA A 341 -12.39 3.91 -21.15
CA ALA A 341 -13.84 4.04 -21.08
C ALA A 341 -14.52 3.91 -22.46
N GLU A 342 -13.92 4.51 -23.48
CA GLU A 342 -14.38 4.41 -24.87
C GLU A 342 -14.19 2.99 -25.44
N GLU A 343 -13.05 2.33 -25.15
CA GLU A 343 -12.78 0.97 -25.61
C GLU A 343 -13.76 -0.07 -25.03
N ILE A 344 -14.13 0.09 -23.75
CA ILE A 344 -15.01 -0.88 -23.05
C ILE A 344 -16.49 -0.47 -23.13
N ASN A 345 -16.80 0.71 -23.68
CA ASN A 345 -18.15 1.29 -23.70
C ASN A 345 -18.75 1.49 -22.30
N MET A 346 -17.95 2.04 -21.36
CA MET A 346 -18.35 2.33 -19.99
C MET A 346 -18.08 3.77 -19.59
N ASP A 347 -18.75 4.25 -18.55
CA ASP A 347 -18.49 5.59 -18.01
C ASP A 347 -17.10 5.70 -17.39
N ILE A 348 -16.44 6.86 -17.55
CA ILE A 348 -15.14 7.19 -16.96
C ILE A 348 -15.18 7.00 -15.43
N SER A 349 -16.32 7.34 -14.80
CA SER A 349 -16.52 7.16 -13.36
C SER A 349 -16.44 5.68 -12.93
N THR A 350 -16.91 4.76 -13.76
CA THR A 350 -16.87 3.32 -13.53
C THR A 350 -15.43 2.81 -13.62
N ILE A 351 -14.68 3.24 -14.65
CA ILE A 351 -13.26 2.90 -14.81
C ILE A 351 -12.43 3.43 -13.63
N SER A 352 -12.64 4.69 -13.26
CA SER A 352 -11.96 5.28 -12.10
C SER A 352 -12.22 4.53 -10.79
N ARG A 353 -13.43 4.02 -10.58
CA ARG A 353 -13.77 3.20 -9.39
C ARG A 353 -13.18 1.81 -9.45
N SER A 354 -13.08 1.22 -10.63
CA SER A 354 -12.49 -0.12 -10.82
C SER A 354 -10.97 -0.13 -10.75
N THR A 355 -10.30 1.00 -10.90
CA THR A 355 -8.82 1.09 -10.92
C THR A 355 -8.20 1.64 -9.63
N ARG A 356 -8.96 2.41 -8.86
CA ARG A 356 -8.45 3.08 -7.67
C ARG A 356 -8.23 2.11 -6.51
N GLY A 357 -7.00 2.09 -5.94
CA GLY A 357 -6.64 1.25 -4.79
C GLY A 357 -6.72 -0.24 -5.07
N LYS A 358 -6.53 -0.65 -6.34
CA LYS A 358 -6.48 -2.04 -6.77
C LYS A 358 -5.13 -2.37 -7.36
N PHE A 359 -4.68 -3.58 -7.07
CA PHE A 359 -3.37 -4.07 -7.44
C PHE A 359 -3.47 -5.24 -8.41
N VAL A 360 -2.51 -5.33 -9.30
CA VAL A 360 -2.35 -6.44 -10.23
C VAL A 360 -0.99 -7.08 -10.03
N ASP A 361 -0.98 -8.39 -9.93
CA ASP A 361 0.23 -9.21 -9.94
C ASP A 361 0.59 -9.55 -11.38
N THR A 362 1.78 -9.13 -11.79
CA THR A 362 2.32 -9.36 -13.14
C THR A 362 3.65 -10.11 -13.04
N PRO A 363 4.17 -10.72 -14.12
CA PRO A 363 5.50 -11.34 -14.12
C PRO A 363 6.64 -10.40 -13.69
N TYR A 364 6.41 -9.10 -13.76
CA TYR A 364 7.39 -8.07 -13.42
C TYR A 364 7.22 -7.50 -12.00
N GLY A 365 6.24 -7.97 -11.24
CA GLY A 365 5.93 -7.54 -9.88
C GLY A 365 4.48 -7.07 -9.70
N VAL A 366 4.17 -6.63 -8.48
CA VAL A 366 2.84 -6.15 -8.11
C VAL A 366 2.77 -4.63 -8.31
N PHE A 367 1.79 -4.17 -9.10
CA PHE A 367 1.59 -2.75 -9.41
C PHE A 367 0.15 -2.31 -9.13
N GLU A 368 -0.03 -1.07 -8.69
CA GLU A 368 -1.37 -0.47 -8.64
C GLU A 368 -1.89 -0.24 -10.07
N LEU A 369 -3.16 -0.54 -10.36
CA LEU A 369 -3.76 -0.30 -11.68
C LEU A 369 -3.63 1.15 -12.13
N LYS A 370 -3.61 2.09 -11.18
CA LYS A 370 -3.41 3.51 -11.44
C LYS A 370 -2.04 3.82 -12.07
N TYR A 371 -1.03 2.99 -11.84
CA TYR A 371 0.33 3.15 -12.38
C TYR A 371 0.36 3.21 -13.91
N TYR A 372 -0.51 2.48 -14.58
CA TYR A 372 -0.58 2.41 -16.05
C TYR A 372 -1.20 3.66 -16.69
N PHE A 373 -1.87 4.50 -15.90
CA PHE A 373 -2.45 5.75 -16.37
C PHE A 373 -1.48 6.89 -16.15
N THR A 374 -0.93 7.42 -17.24
CA THR A 374 0.04 8.51 -17.20
C THR A 374 -0.47 9.67 -18.03
N ASP A 375 -0.34 10.89 -17.47
CA ASP A 375 -0.69 12.10 -18.18
C ASP A 375 0.23 12.29 -19.38
N ALA A 376 -0.36 12.77 -20.46
CA ALA A 376 0.33 13.14 -21.68
C ALA A 376 0.88 14.56 -21.56
N ILE A 377 2.14 14.76 -21.93
CA ILE A 377 2.72 16.10 -22.11
C ILE A 377 3.01 16.28 -23.61
N ASP A 378 2.42 17.33 -24.16
CA ASP A 378 2.74 17.76 -25.53
C ASP A 378 4.04 18.57 -25.48
N LEU A 379 5.04 18.12 -26.23
CA LEU A 379 6.34 18.77 -26.36
C LEU A 379 6.35 19.90 -27.41
N GLY A 380 5.21 20.19 -28.01
CA GLY A 380 5.06 21.21 -29.06
C GLY A 380 5.55 20.79 -30.46
N ASP A 381 6.15 19.60 -30.58
CA ASP A 381 6.61 19.03 -31.87
C ASP A 381 5.69 17.90 -32.35
N GLY A 382 4.46 17.81 -31.83
CA GLY A 382 3.53 16.72 -32.11
C GLY A 382 3.91 15.38 -31.44
N ARG A 383 4.94 15.35 -30.60
CA ARG A 383 5.34 14.20 -29.80
C ARG A 383 4.65 14.29 -28.44
N VAL A 384 3.92 13.27 -28.12
CA VAL A 384 3.25 13.11 -26.82
C VAL A 384 4.03 12.12 -26.00
N LEU A 385 4.57 12.55 -24.86
CA LEU A 385 5.31 11.69 -23.94
C LEU A 385 4.61 11.56 -22.59
N GLY A 386 4.74 10.39 -21.98
CA GLY A 386 4.25 10.16 -20.63
C GLY A 386 5.10 10.89 -19.59
N THR A 387 4.45 11.43 -18.56
CA THR A 387 5.14 12.10 -17.42
C THR A 387 6.16 11.20 -16.73
N PHE A 388 5.96 9.88 -16.80
CA PHE A 388 6.86 8.89 -16.22
C PHE A 388 8.26 8.93 -16.85
N VAL A 389 8.33 8.98 -18.19
CA VAL A 389 9.60 9.05 -18.93
C VAL A 389 10.38 10.32 -18.55
N LEU A 390 9.66 11.45 -18.45
CA LEU A 390 10.26 12.72 -18.06
C LEU A 390 10.79 12.72 -16.63
N LYS A 391 10.04 12.13 -15.70
CA LYS A 391 10.48 11.99 -14.30
C LYS A 391 11.72 11.11 -14.19
N LYS A 392 11.77 10.01 -14.94
CA LYS A 392 12.93 9.13 -14.96
C LYS A 392 14.15 9.81 -15.55
N GLU A 393 13.96 10.57 -16.63
CA GLU A 393 15.05 11.33 -17.26
C GLU A 393 15.58 12.44 -16.35
N LEU A 394 14.69 13.13 -15.63
CA LEU A 394 15.04 14.09 -14.60
C LEU A 394 15.86 13.43 -13.48
N GLN A 395 15.45 12.26 -13.03
CA GLN A 395 16.16 11.47 -12.02
C GLN A 395 17.56 11.05 -12.51
N ASN A 396 17.68 10.61 -13.76
CA ASN A 396 18.96 10.26 -14.39
C ASN A 396 19.91 11.48 -14.44
N ILE A 397 19.41 12.67 -14.82
CA ILE A 397 20.21 13.89 -14.84
C ILE A 397 20.71 14.25 -13.43
N ILE A 398 19.84 14.13 -12.42
CA ILE A 398 20.20 14.44 -11.03
C ILE A 398 21.18 13.40 -10.49
N ASN A 399 21.00 12.12 -10.79
CA ASN A 399 21.93 11.07 -10.37
C ASN A 399 23.33 11.21 -10.99
N SER A 400 23.40 11.83 -12.18
CA SER A 400 24.68 12.10 -12.87
C SER A 400 25.29 13.47 -12.50
N GLU A 401 24.67 14.25 -11.61
CA GLU A 401 25.19 15.57 -11.22
C GLU A 401 26.42 15.48 -10.31
N ASN A 402 27.24 16.52 -10.36
CA ASN A 402 28.31 16.68 -9.37
C ASN A 402 27.71 17.15 -8.03
N LYS A 403 27.82 16.31 -7.02
CA LYS A 403 27.27 16.56 -5.68
C LYS A 403 27.86 17.75 -4.94
N GLN A 404 29.08 18.18 -5.31
CA GLN A 404 29.68 19.44 -4.79
C GLN A 404 29.03 20.67 -5.39
N SER A 405 28.51 20.59 -6.63
CA SER A 405 27.87 21.67 -7.35
C SER A 405 26.58 21.19 -8.03
N PRO A 406 25.52 20.91 -7.25
CA PRO A 406 24.28 20.36 -7.78
C PRO A 406 23.54 21.36 -8.67
N PHE A 407 22.84 20.85 -9.68
CA PHE A 407 22.14 21.66 -10.67
C PHE A 407 20.92 22.36 -10.06
N ASN A 408 20.81 23.66 -10.32
CA ASN A 408 19.58 24.41 -10.01
C ASN A 408 18.43 23.99 -10.93
N ASP A 409 17.18 24.30 -10.54
CA ASP A 409 16.01 24.01 -11.37
C ASP A 409 16.10 24.63 -12.77
N ASP A 410 16.78 25.80 -12.91
CA ASP A 410 17.01 26.44 -14.22
C ASP A 410 17.99 25.63 -15.09
N THR A 411 19.09 25.14 -14.52
CA THR A 411 20.05 24.28 -15.25
C THR A 411 19.48 22.91 -15.58
N LEU A 412 18.57 22.38 -14.74
CA LEU A 412 17.82 21.16 -15.05
C LEU A 412 16.88 21.36 -16.25
N VAL A 413 16.24 22.53 -16.35
CA VAL A 413 15.42 22.89 -17.52
C VAL A 413 16.27 22.95 -18.78
N GLU A 414 17.45 23.61 -18.75
CA GLU A 414 18.37 23.69 -19.89
C GLU A 414 18.79 22.29 -20.36
N LYS A 415 19.22 21.42 -19.44
CA LYS A 415 19.64 20.04 -19.75
C LYS A 415 18.49 19.17 -20.30
N LEU A 416 17.28 19.36 -19.81
CA LEU A 416 16.09 18.69 -20.36
C LEU A 416 15.74 19.24 -21.75
N ASN A 417 15.85 20.55 -21.97
CA ASN A 417 15.62 21.16 -23.27
C ASN A 417 16.66 20.69 -24.31
N ASP A 418 17.94 20.54 -23.93
CA ASP A 418 19.00 20.01 -24.79
C ASP A 418 18.71 18.55 -25.23
N ARG A 419 18.00 17.79 -24.41
CA ARG A 419 17.52 16.44 -24.74
C ARG A 419 16.19 16.43 -25.49
N GLY A 420 15.66 17.60 -25.83
CA GLY A 420 14.43 17.75 -26.62
C GLY A 420 13.15 17.86 -25.79
N TYR A 421 13.23 17.95 -24.44
CA TYR A 421 12.08 18.06 -23.55
C TYR A 421 11.83 19.52 -23.17
N LYS A 422 10.99 20.22 -23.93
CA LYS A 422 10.65 21.64 -23.66
C LYS A 422 9.73 21.77 -22.46
N LEU A 423 10.30 22.01 -21.28
CA LEU A 423 9.56 22.12 -20.02
C LEU A 423 9.77 23.48 -19.37
N ALA A 424 8.73 23.97 -18.68
CA ALA A 424 8.84 25.16 -17.85
C ALA A 424 9.49 24.84 -16.51
N ARG A 425 10.23 25.80 -15.91
CA ARG A 425 10.86 25.68 -14.59
C ARG A 425 9.91 25.19 -13.50
N ARG A 426 8.66 25.71 -13.48
CA ARG A 426 7.64 25.29 -12.49
C ARG A 426 7.28 23.83 -12.63
N THR A 427 7.25 23.29 -13.86
CA THR A 427 6.96 21.88 -14.13
C THR A 427 8.09 20.98 -13.65
N VAL A 428 9.35 21.38 -13.91
CA VAL A 428 10.54 20.64 -13.44
C VAL A 428 10.59 20.62 -11.91
N ALA A 429 10.36 21.78 -11.25
CA ALA A 429 10.30 21.84 -9.79
C ALA A 429 9.20 20.93 -9.21
N LYS A 430 7.99 20.94 -9.82
CA LYS A 430 6.89 20.05 -9.42
C LYS A 430 7.27 18.57 -9.56
N TYR A 431 7.93 18.17 -10.65
CA TYR A 431 8.34 16.78 -10.85
C TYR A 431 9.45 16.36 -9.90
N ARG A 432 10.42 17.26 -9.64
CA ARG A 432 11.46 17.02 -8.64
C ARG A 432 10.85 16.78 -7.26
N ASP A 433 9.91 17.64 -6.84
CA ASP A 433 9.22 17.48 -5.55
C ASP A 433 8.39 16.19 -5.48
N GLN A 434 7.72 15.80 -6.58
CA GLN A 434 7.00 14.54 -6.67
C GLN A 434 7.89 13.28 -6.60
N LEU A 435 9.16 13.42 -7.00
CA LEU A 435 10.19 12.38 -6.86
C LEU A 435 10.83 12.37 -5.46
N GLY A 436 10.43 13.27 -4.56
CA GLY A 436 11.03 13.39 -3.23
C GLY A 436 12.45 13.97 -3.24
N ILE A 437 12.91 14.53 -4.37
CA ILE A 437 14.27 15.05 -4.52
C ILE A 437 14.32 16.48 -4.00
N PRO A 438 15.20 16.79 -3.01
CA PRO A 438 15.30 18.13 -2.44
C PRO A 438 15.91 19.15 -3.40
N VAL A 439 15.77 20.43 -3.08
CA VAL A 439 16.36 21.55 -3.87
C VAL A 439 17.89 21.44 -3.90
N ALA A 440 18.53 22.01 -4.93
CA ALA A 440 19.97 21.95 -5.17
C ALA A 440 20.83 22.23 -3.91
N ARG A 441 20.43 23.23 -3.11
CA ARG A 441 21.13 23.57 -1.86
C ARG A 441 21.16 22.42 -0.86
N LEU A 442 20.09 21.62 -0.76
CA LEU A 442 20.00 20.49 0.17
C LEU A 442 20.63 19.19 -0.40
N ARG A 443 20.96 19.16 -1.71
CA ARG A 443 21.70 18.05 -2.33
C ARG A 443 23.21 18.23 -2.29
N ARG A 444 23.69 19.44 -1.93
CA ARG A 444 25.12 19.71 -1.87
C ARG A 444 25.81 18.87 -0.79
N GLU A 445 26.84 18.15 -1.19
CA GLU A 445 27.78 17.45 -0.31
C GLU A 445 29.07 18.25 -0.15
N ILE A 446 29.84 17.97 0.90
CA ILE A 446 31.05 18.74 1.28
C ILE A 446 32.22 18.38 0.37
#